data_3533a7984297cfd8e4254bacd903417b
#
_entry.id   3533a7984297cfd8e4254bacd903417b
#
_cell.length_a   1.000
_cell.length_b   1.000
_cell.length_c   1.000
_cell.angle_alpha   90.00
_cell.angle_beta   90.00
_cell.angle_gamma   90.00
#
_symmetry.space_group_name_H-M   'P 1'
#
loop_
_entity.id
_entity.type
_entity.pdbx_description
1 polymer ?
#
loop_
_entity_poly.entity_id
_entity_poly.type
_entity_poly.pdbx_seq_one_letter_code
_entity_poly.pdbx_strand_id
1 'polypeptide(L)'
;EILIGLVGSEMCIRDRFKDNTGGKNADYIPYLANIDKNLFGISICLLDGRTITLGDSSYCFGIESVSKVHTAILALRQYGAEKVLKMIGADATGLPFNSIMAILLENDHPSTPLVNAGAITACSMVQPLGKSDKKWEAIVSNITDLCGSAPQLIDELYKSETATNFNNRSIAWLLKNYNRIYDDPDMSLDLYTRQCSLGITAEQLSIAAATIANDGVNPVTKKLIFDASLSPKITSLVATVGFYERTGDWLYTSGIPAKTGVGGGVMGIMPGHFGISAFAPPLDSSGNSVKAQLAIKYIMNKLGLSIFGSTRFTITG
;
A
#
# COMPACT_ATOMS: atom_id res chain seq x y z
N GLU A 1 -16.46 -21.75 3.00
CA GLU A 1 -16.57 -22.53 4.26
C GLU A 1 -15.29 -22.44 5.11
N ILE A 2 -14.09 -22.52 4.54
CA ILE A 2 -12.82 -22.45 5.29
C ILE A 2 -12.60 -21.05 5.92
N LEU A 3 -12.96 -19.96 5.23
CA LEU A 3 -12.94 -18.60 5.78
C LEU A 3 -13.98 -18.40 6.89
N ILE A 4 -15.17 -19.04 6.77
CA ILE A 4 -16.18 -19.05 7.82
C ILE A 4 -15.74 -19.89 9.03
N GLY A 5 -14.99 -20.98 8.81
CA GLY A 5 -14.36 -21.76 9.89
C GLY A 5 -13.23 -21.02 10.62
N LEU A 6 -12.52 -20.11 9.93
CA LEU A 6 -11.59 -19.14 10.56
C LEU A 6 -12.35 -18.11 11.39
N VAL A 7 -13.57 -17.71 10.96
CA VAL A 7 -14.47 -16.79 11.67
C VAL A 7 -14.97 -17.38 13.00
N GLY A 8 -15.22 -18.69 13.07
CA GLY A 8 -15.46 -19.39 14.37
C GLY A 8 -14.24 -19.43 15.30
N SER A 9 -13.05 -19.11 14.78
CA SER A 9 -11.81 -18.88 15.52
C SER A 9 -11.43 -17.39 15.62
N GLU A 10 -12.34 -16.47 15.33
CA GLU A 10 -12.11 -15.01 15.26
C GLU A 10 -11.50 -14.43 16.53
N MET A 11 -12.01 -14.82 17.68
CA MET A 11 -11.40 -14.50 18.97
C MET A 11 -9.96 -15.01 19.07
N CYS A 12 -9.60 -16.08 18.35
CA CYS A 12 -8.26 -16.66 18.40
C CYS A 12 -7.18 -15.83 17.70
N ILE A 13 -7.44 -15.15 16.56
CA ILE A 13 -6.39 -14.44 15.80
C ILE A 13 -6.01 -13.13 16.50
N ARG A 14 -7.01 -12.30 16.85
CA ARG A 14 -6.76 -11.06 17.58
C ARG A 14 -6.18 -11.36 18.96
N ASP A 15 -6.81 -12.26 19.72
CA ASP A 15 -6.38 -12.62 21.06
C ASP A 15 -4.98 -13.27 21.09
N ARG A 16 -4.62 -14.02 20.04
CA ARG A 16 -3.29 -14.60 19.90
C ARG A 16 -2.17 -13.56 19.82
N PHE A 17 -2.43 -12.39 19.23
CA PHE A 17 -1.40 -11.39 18.93
C PHE A 17 -1.62 -10.04 19.61
N LYS A 18 -2.77 -9.78 20.25
CA LYS A 18 -3.09 -8.48 20.88
C LYS A 18 -2.07 -8.09 21.94
N ASP A 19 -1.60 -9.06 22.71
CA ASP A 19 -0.66 -8.85 23.82
C ASP A 19 0.82 -8.85 23.39
N ASN A 20 1.07 -8.94 22.05
CA ASN A 20 2.44 -8.80 21.56
C ASN A 20 2.91 -7.35 21.73
N THR A 21 3.97 -7.16 22.51
CA THR A 21 4.54 -5.85 22.86
C THR A 21 5.75 -5.49 22.00
N GLY A 22 6.05 -6.29 20.96
CA GLY A 22 7.15 -6.04 20.04
C GLY A 22 6.95 -4.78 19.22
N GLY A 23 8.06 -4.09 18.92
CA GLY A 23 8.07 -2.90 18.11
C GLY A 23 7.76 -1.59 18.87
N LYS A 24 7.80 -0.47 18.14
CA LYS A 24 7.43 0.85 18.62
C LYS A 24 6.75 1.66 17.54
N ASN A 25 5.96 2.66 17.89
CA ASN A 25 5.38 3.58 16.92
C ASN A 25 6.48 4.33 16.15
N ALA A 26 6.17 4.85 14.97
CA ALA A 26 7.06 5.72 14.19
C ALA A 26 7.31 7.03 14.94
N ASP A 27 8.38 7.08 15.74
CA ASP A 27 8.68 8.20 16.66
C ASP A 27 9.27 9.43 15.96
N TYR A 28 9.72 9.28 14.72
CA TYR A 28 10.23 10.37 13.88
C TYR A 28 9.10 11.20 13.21
N ILE A 29 7.85 10.76 13.32
CA ILE A 29 6.64 11.52 12.92
C ILE A 29 5.84 11.79 14.20
N PRO A 30 5.86 13.00 14.75
CA PRO A 30 5.26 13.30 16.06
C PRO A 30 3.79 12.88 16.20
N TYR A 31 2.98 13.00 15.14
CA TYR A 31 1.61 12.54 15.14
C TYR A 31 1.53 11.01 15.38
N LEU A 32 2.30 10.23 14.65
CA LEU A 32 2.27 8.75 14.73
C LEU A 32 2.82 8.24 16.08
N ALA A 33 3.78 8.94 16.65
CA ALA A 33 4.37 8.60 17.96
C ALA A 33 3.31 8.51 19.07
N ASN A 34 2.24 9.31 18.98
CA ASN A 34 1.21 9.46 20.01
C ASN A 34 -0.03 8.56 19.79
N ILE A 35 -0.07 7.75 18.73
CA ILE A 35 -1.19 6.83 18.48
C ILE A 35 -1.18 5.69 19.51
N ASP A 36 -2.37 5.30 20.00
CA ASP A 36 -2.48 4.21 20.98
C ASP A 36 -1.91 2.90 20.41
N LYS A 37 -0.81 2.43 21.00
CA LYS A 37 -0.09 1.20 20.63
C LYS A 37 -0.90 -0.10 20.78
N ASN A 38 -2.02 -0.05 21.50
CA ASN A 38 -2.86 -1.21 21.75
C ASN A 38 -3.87 -1.46 20.62
N LEU A 39 -4.08 -0.49 19.72
CA LEU A 39 -4.96 -0.67 18.56
C LEU A 39 -4.51 -1.85 17.71
N PHE A 40 -5.49 -2.65 17.29
CA PHE A 40 -5.25 -3.79 16.43
C PHE A 40 -6.54 -4.18 15.69
N GLY A 41 -6.56 -3.96 14.39
CA GLY A 41 -7.67 -4.28 13.50
C GLY A 41 -7.26 -5.16 12.33
N ILE A 42 -8.16 -6.02 11.87
CA ILE A 42 -7.99 -6.90 10.70
C ILE A 42 -9.26 -6.83 9.86
N SER A 43 -9.11 -6.83 8.55
CA SER A 43 -10.22 -6.94 7.61
C SER A 43 -9.86 -7.82 6.41
N ILE A 44 -10.81 -8.65 5.96
CA ILE A 44 -10.72 -9.43 4.73
C ILE A 44 -11.95 -9.09 3.90
N CYS A 45 -11.74 -8.73 2.64
CA CYS A 45 -12.81 -8.49 1.67
C CYS A 45 -12.77 -9.58 0.60
N LEU A 46 -13.87 -10.33 0.47
CA LEU A 46 -14.06 -11.38 -0.55
C LEU A 46 -14.45 -10.76 -1.90
N LEU A 47 -14.24 -11.51 -2.99
CA LEU A 47 -14.59 -11.02 -4.34
C LEU A 47 -16.09 -10.89 -4.59
N ASP A 48 -16.93 -11.48 -3.75
CA ASP A 48 -18.39 -11.29 -3.78
C ASP A 48 -18.85 -10.01 -3.07
N GLY A 49 -17.94 -9.34 -2.34
CA GLY A 49 -18.16 -8.08 -1.60
C GLY A 49 -18.43 -8.26 -0.11
N ARG A 50 -18.48 -9.49 0.40
CA ARG A 50 -18.55 -9.72 1.85
C ARG A 50 -17.25 -9.34 2.51
N THR A 51 -17.34 -8.69 3.68
CA THR A 51 -16.20 -8.33 4.51
C THR A 51 -16.23 -9.07 5.85
N ILE A 52 -15.06 -9.44 6.34
CA ILE A 52 -14.85 -10.05 7.65
C ILE A 52 -13.93 -9.11 8.42
N THR A 53 -14.37 -8.64 9.57
CA THR A 53 -13.68 -7.60 10.34
C THR A 53 -13.44 -8.04 11.78
N LEU A 54 -12.29 -7.68 12.35
CA LEU A 54 -11.88 -8.01 13.70
C LEU A 54 -11.24 -6.82 14.39
N GLY A 55 -11.57 -6.62 15.67
CA GLY A 55 -10.98 -5.57 16.51
C GLY A 55 -11.21 -4.17 15.97
N ASP A 56 -10.16 -3.36 15.95
CA ASP A 56 -10.21 -1.94 15.60
C ASP A 56 -10.16 -1.73 14.07
N SER A 57 -10.86 -2.57 13.28
CA SER A 57 -10.83 -2.54 11.80
C SER A 57 -11.35 -1.24 11.18
N SER A 58 -12.26 -0.56 11.89
CA SER A 58 -12.84 0.73 11.50
C SER A 58 -12.08 1.95 12.03
N TYR A 59 -11.00 1.74 12.79
CA TYR A 59 -10.16 2.85 13.24
C TYR A 59 -9.52 3.55 12.04
N CYS A 60 -9.63 4.89 11.99
CA CYS A 60 -9.05 5.72 10.94
C CYS A 60 -7.59 6.04 11.27
N PHE A 61 -6.66 5.54 10.45
CA PHE A 61 -5.21 5.75 10.60
C PHE A 61 -4.60 6.32 9.31
N GLY A 62 -3.41 6.93 9.41
CA GLY A 62 -2.70 7.45 8.25
C GLY A 62 -2.32 6.35 7.29
N ILE A 63 -2.75 6.45 6.02
CA ILE A 63 -2.48 5.44 4.97
C ILE A 63 -0.98 5.29 4.69
N GLU A 64 -0.24 6.37 4.82
CA GLU A 64 1.21 6.44 4.61
C GLU A 64 1.65 5.78 3.29
N SER A 65 2.69 4.97 3.33
CA SER A 65 3.25 4.35 2.13
C SER A 65 2.36 3.31 1.43
N VAL A 66 1.23 2.92 2.01
CA VAL A 66 0.24 2.10 1.28
C VAL A 66 -0.38 2.91 0.14
N SER A 67 -0.48 4.24 0.28
CA SER A 67 -0.95 5.17 -0.76
C SER A 67 -0.18 5.08 -2.08
N LYS A 68 1.10 4.68 -2.04
CA LYS A 68 1.95 4.52 -3.24
C LYS A 68 1.34 3.56 -4.26
N VAL A 69 0.70 2.47 -3.80
CA VAL A 69 0.01 1.52 -4.69
C VAL A 69 -1.15 2.20 -5.41
N HIS A 70 -1.93 3.01 -4.69
CA HIS A 70 -3.08 3.71 -5.25
C HIS A 70 -2.67 4.71 -6.34
N THR A 71 -1.61 5.49 -6.09
CA THR A 71 -1.12 6.46 -7.08
C THR A 71 -0.40 5.78 -8.24
N ALA A 72 0.27 4.63 -8.01
CA ALA A 72 0.79 3.79 -9.10
C ALA A 72 -0.35 3.30 -10.01
N ILE A 73 -1.48 2.86 -9.45
CA ILE A 73 -2.68 2.49 -10.22
C ILE A 73 -3.18 3.68 -11.04
N LEU A 74 -3.27 4.88 -10.46
CA LEU A 74 -3.69 6.08 -11.18
C LEU A 74 -2.76 6.39 -12.35
N ALA A 75 -1.44 6.32 -12.14
CA ALA A 75 -0.46 6.50 -13.21
C ALA A 75 -0.60 5.44 -14.32
N LEU A 76 -0.77 4.16 -13.94
CA LEU A 76 -1.01 3.06 -14.89
C LEU A 76 -2.29 3.28 -15.71
N ARG A 77 -3.37 3.76 -15.08
CA ARG A 77 -4.63 4.09 -15.76
C ARG A 77 -4.49 5.25 -16.76
N GLN A 78 -3.69 6.25 -16.41
CA GLN A 78 -3.54 7.47 -17.24
C GLN A 78 -2.51 7.31 -18.36
N TYR A 79 -1.48 6.49 -18.17
CA TYR A 79 -0.35 6.40 -19.09
C TYR A 79 -0.13 5.02 -19.72
N GLY A 80 -0.75 3.96 -19.14
CA GLY A 80 -0.48 2.58 -19.54
C GLY A 80 0.80 2.01 -18.93
N ALA A 81 0.86 0.66 -18.88
CA ALA A 81 1.93 -0.05 -18.18
C ALA A 81 3.32 0.18 -18.76
N GLU A 82 3.45 0.17 -20.10
CA GLU A 82 4.74 0.35 -20.79
C GLU A 82 5.36 1.72 -20.51
N LYS A 83 4.52 2.78 -20.54
CA LYS A 83 5.00 4.13 -20.29
C LYS A 83 5.39 4.33 -18.84
N VAL A 84 4.63 3.79 -17.88
CA VAL A 84 4.99 3.85 -16.45
C VAL A 84 6.28 3.08 -16.18
N LEU A 85 6.44 1.88 -16.78
CA LEU A 85 7.69 1.11 -16.70
C LEU A 85 8.89 1.92 -17.20
N LYS A 86 8.75 2.59 -18.35
CA LYS A 86 9.81 3.44 -18.92
C LYS A 86 10.12 4.68 -18.08
N MET A 87 9.11 5.31 -17.47
CA MET A 87 9.26 6.56 -16.73
C MET A 87 9.71 6.36 -15.28
N ILE A 88 9.30 5.26 -14.66
CA ILE A 88 9.57 4.98 -13.25
C ILE A 88 10.39 3.70 -13.06
N GLY A 89 9.98 2.59 -13.67
CA GLY A 89 10.57 1.26 -13.45
C GLY A 89 9.67 0.33 -12.63
N ALA A 90 10.20 -0.88 -12.35
CA ALA A 90 9.50 -1.92 -11.58
C ALA A 90 10.44 -2.76 -10.70
N ASP A 91 11.72 -2.38 -10.58
CA ASP A 91 12.75 -3.16 -9.91
C ASP A 91 12.95 -2.77 -8.45
N ALA A 92 13.34 -3.75 -7.63
CA ALA A 92 13.79 -3.52 -6.26
C ALA A 92 15.19 -2.93 -6.24
N THR A 93 15.44 -1.99 -5.33
CA THR A 93 16.77 -1.37 -5.18
C THR A 93 17.68 -2.09 -4.21
N GLY A 94 17.14 -2.95 -3.34
CA GLY A 94 17.87 -3.55 -2.21
C GLY A 94 18.29 -2.54 -1.13
N LEU A 95 17.87 -1.27 -1.26
CA LEU A 95 18.19 -0.16 -0.37
C LEU A 95 16.94 0.32 0.37
N PRO A 96 17.10 1.08 1.47
CA PRO A 96 15.97 1.68 2.18
C PRO A 96 15.08 2.51 1.26
N PHE A 97 13.78 2.53 1.53
CA PHE A 97 12.73 3.15 0.71
C PHE A 97 12.91 4.65 0.42
N ASN A 98 13.71 5.33 1.21
CA ASN A 98 14.01 6.76 1.14
C ASN A 98 15.47 7.04 0.77
N SER A 99 16.16 6.06 0.17
CA SER A 99 17.58 6.18 -0.19
C SER A 99 17.79 7.08 -1.41
N ILE A 100 18.59 8.13 -1.25
CA ILE A 100 19.11 8.95 -2.36
C ILE A 100 20.11 8.15 -3.21
N MET A 101 20.90 7.28 -2.58
CA MET A 101 21.87 6.43 -3.28
C MET A 101 21.19 5.48 -4.28
N ALA A 102 19.95 5.04 -4.00
CA ALA A 102 19.21 4.21 -4.94
C ALA A 102 19.04 4.88 -6.29
N ILE A 103 18.74 6.19 -6.33
CA ILE A 103 18.57 6.95 -7.57
C ILE A 103 19.89 7.01 -8.35
N LEU A 104 20.99 7.25 -7.66
CA LEU A 104 22.34 7.39 -8.28
C LEU A 104 22.84 6.06 -8.86
N LEU A 105 22.57 4.94 -8.19
CA LEU A 105 23.00 3.60 -8.63
C LEU A 105 22.13 3.05 -9.77
N GLU A 106 20.90 3.51 -9.90
CA GLU A 106 19.92 3.06 -10.92
C GLU A 106 19.92 3.96 -12.17
N ASN A 107 21.08 4.53 -12.53
CA ASN A 107 21.24 5.42 -13.69
C ASN A 107 20.23 6.58 -13.67
N ASP A 108 20.14 7.26 -12.53
CA ASP A 108 19.25 8.41 -12.31
C ASP A 108 17.76 8.07 -12.43
N HIS A 109 17.41 6.80 -12.25
CA HIS A 109 16.05 6.29 -12.40
C HIS A 109 15.38 6.08 -11.01
N PRO A 110 14.07 6.33 -10.86
CA PRO A 110 13.39 6.13 -9.58
C PRO A 110 13.08 4.66 -9.23
N SER A 111 13.41 3.71 -10.08
CA SER A 111 13.36 2.24 -9.97
C SER A 111 11.97 1.62 -9.85
N THR A 112 11.08 2.15 -9.00
CA THR A 112 9.74 1.61 -8.78
C THR A 112 8.83 2.65 -8.14
N PRO A 113 7.52 2.66 -8.45
CA PRO A 113 6.57 3.58 -7.82
C PRO A 113 6.34 3.30 -6.32
N LEU A 114 6.89 2.22 -5.76
CA LEU A 114 6.65 1.81 -4.38
C LEU A 114 7.74 2.23 -3.38
N VAL A 115 8.81 2.91 -3.84
CA VAL A 115 9.75 3.67 -2.99
C VAL A 115 9.49 5.18 -3.11
N ASN A 116 10.06 5.99 -2.21
CA ASN A 116 9.74 7.42 -2.16
C ASN A 116 10.05 8.13 -3.48
N ALA A 117 11.20 7.87 -4.10
CA ALA A 117 11.58 8.45 -5.38
C ALA A 117 10.51 8.20 -6.46
N GLY A 118 10.14 6.95 -6.68
CA GLY A 118 9.14 6.60 -7.69
C GLY A 118 7.73 7.05 -7.35
N ALA A 119 7.37 7.12 -6.06
CA ALA A 119 6.07 7.61 -5.64
C ALA A 119 5.93 9.13 -5.87
N ILE A 120 6.97 9.91 -5.58
CA ILE A 120 7.01 11.36 -5.88
C ILE A 120 6.96 11.57 -7.40
N THR A 121 7.71 10.76 -8.17
CA THR A 121 7.62 10.77 -9.64
C THR A 121 6.19 10.45 -10.10
N ALA A 122 5.53 9.42 -9.56
CA ALA A 122 4.15 9.08 -9.90
C ALA A 122 3.18 10.23 -9.61
N CYS A 123 3.31 10.93 -8.47
CA CYS A 123 2.52 12.13 -8.16
C CYS A 123 2.76 13.25 -9.20
N SER A 124 4.02 13.43 -9.65
CA SER A 124 4.33 14.41 -10.68
C SER A 124 3.65 14.11 -12.03
N MET A 125 3.41 12.83 -12.32
CA MET A 125 2.77 12.37 -13.55
C MET A 125 1.26 12.56 -13.57
N VAL A 126 0.57 12.62 -12.42
CA VAL A 126 -0.90 12.70 -12.35
C VAL A 126 -1.43 13.86 -13.20
N GLN A 127 -2.42 13.57 -14.04
CA GLN A 127 -3.06 14.56 -14.92
C GLN A 127 -4.21 15.31 -14.20
N PRO A 128 -4.49 16.58 -14.58
CA PRO A 128 -3.74 17.40 -15.55
C PRO A 128 -2.49 18.04 -14.95
N LEU A 129 -1.41 18.12 -15.74
CA LEU A 129 -0.17 18.76 -15.29
C LEU A 129 -0.38 20.26 -14.96
N GLY A 130 0.37 20.78 -13.99
CA GLY A 130 0.32 22.19 -13.59
C GLY A 130 -0.96 22.61 -12.84
N LYS A 131 -1.81 21.67 -12.43
CA LYS A 131 -3.10 21.93 -11.79
C LYS A 131 -3.22 21.16 -10.46
N SER A 132 -2.57 21.68 -9.40
CA SER A 132 -2.48 21.03 -8.08
C SER A 132 -3.84 20.50 -7.57
N ASP A 133 -4.86 21.36 -7.54
CA ASP A 133 -6.18 20.99 -7.01
C ASP A 133 -6.84 19.86 -7.83
N LYS A 134 -6.70 19.89 -9.17
CA LYS A 134 -7.25 18.84 -10.05
C LYS A 134 -6.49 17.51 -9.91
N LYS A 135 -5.19 17.57 -9.71
CA LYS A 135 -4.38 16.37 -9.39
C LYS A 135 -4.81 15.78 -8.05
N TRP A 136 -5.01 16.62 -7.05
CA TRP A 136 -5.49 16.20 -5.74
C TRP A 136 -6.86 15.54 -5.82
N GLU A 137 -7.82 16.17 -6.51
CA GLU A 137 -9.13 15.59 -6.80
C GLU A 137 -9.02 14.22 -7.47
N ALA A 138 -8.12 14.05 -8.46
CA ALA A 138 -7.90 12.78 -9.15
C ALA A 138 -7.32 11.71 -8.22
N ILE A 139 -6.36 12.05 -7.35
CA ILE A 139 -5.77 11.14 -6.36
C ILE A 139 -6.86 10.67 -5.37
N VAL A 140 -7.62 11.60 -4.78
CA VAL A 140 -8.67 11.27 -3.81
C VAL A 140 -9.78 10.45 -4.46
N SER A 141 -10.22 10.82 -5.66
CA SER A 141 -11.23 10.07 -6.42
C SER A 141 -10.79 8.64 -6.72
N ASN A 142 -9.53 8.45 -7.11
CA ASN A 142 -8.99 7.11 -7.39
C ASN A 142 -8.93 6.24 -6.12
N ILE A 143 -8.55 6.80 -4.98
CA ILE A 143 -8.56 6.08 -3.70
C ILE A 143 -10.00 5.76 -3.29
N THR A 144 -10.92 6.72 -3.44
CA THR A 144 -12.35 6.53 -3.19
C THR A 144 -12.92 5.36 -4.01
N ASP A 145 -12.62 5.33 -5.29
CA ASP A 145 -13.07 4.27 -6.19
C ASP A 145 -12.52 2.90 -5.80
N LEU A 146 -11.25 2.83 -5.41
CA LEU A 146 -10.60 1.58 -4.99
C LEU A 146 -11.11 1.08 -3.65
N CYS A 147 -11.31 1.98 -2.68
CA CYS A 147 -11.72 1.68 -1.31
C CYS A 147 -13.24 1.59 -1.12
N GLY A 148 -14.04 2.05 -2.09
CA GLY A 148 -15.50 2.10 -2.02
C GLY A 148 -16.06 3.27 -1.20
N SER A 149 -15.21 4.07 -0.56
CA SER A 149 -15.57 5.27 0.21
C SER A 149 -14.42 6.26 0.27
N ALA A 150 -14.75 7.55 0.44
CA ALA A 150 -13.77 8.63 0.42
C ALA A 150 -12.91 8.63 1.70
N PRO A 151 -11.56 8.71 1.55
CA PRO A 151 -10.68 8.99 2.68
C PRO A 151 -10.78 10.46 3.07
N GLN A 152 -10.37 10.78 4.30
CA GLN A 152 -10.28 12.15 4.79
C GLN A 152 -8.83 12.52 5.06
N LEU A 153 -8.43 13.77 4.76
CA LEU A 153 -7.10 14.24 5.12
C LEU A 153 -6.98 14.38 6.65
N ILE A 154 -5.95 13.79 7.23
CA ILE A 154 -5.59 14.00 8.64
C ILE A 154 -4.66 15.21 8.69
N ASP A 155 -5.22 16.39 8.93
CA ASP A 155 -4.48 17.66 8.90
C ASP A 155 -3.28 17.70 9.83
N GLU A 156 -3.40 17.10 11.02
CA GLU A 156 -2.30 17.04 12.00
C GLU A 156 -1.14 16.16 11.50
N LEU A 157 -1.46 15.03 10.84
CA LEU A 157 -0.45 14.18 10.23
C LEU A 157 0.22 14.90 9.05
N TYR A 158 -0.56 15.54 8.17
CA TYR A 158 -0.03 16.30 7.05
C TYR A 158 0.92 17.43 7.50
N LYS A 159 0.56 18.18 8.55
CA LYS A 159 1.44 19.21 9.13
C LYS A 159 2.72 18.60 9.71
N SER A 160 2.60 17.48 10.41
CA SER A 160 3.71 16.75 11.02
C SER A 160 4.70 16.25 9.96
N GLU A 161 4.19 15.61 8.91
CA GLU A 161 4.98 15.12 7.76
C GLU A 161 5.66 16.27 7.01
N THR A 162 4.92 17.34 6.70
CA THR A 162 5.45 18.50 5.98
C THR A 162 6.60 19.18 6.71
N ALA A 163 6.53 19.23 8.05
CA ALA A 163 7.57 19.84 8.88
C ALA A 163 8.89 19.04 8.89
N THR A 164 8.85 17.74 8.58
CA THR A 164 10.01 16.83 8.71
C THR A 164 10.47 16.20 7.39
N ASN A 165 9.87 16.55 6.24
CA ASN A 165 10.08 15.89 4.94
C ASN A 165 11.34 16.29 4.18
N PHE A 166 12.40 16.76 4.84
CA PHE A 166 13.61 17.27 4.19
C PHE A 166 14.28 16.28 3.24
N ASN A 167 14.31 14.99 3.60
CA ASN A 167 14.85 13.95 2.74
C ASN A 167 14.04 13.79 1.44
N ASN A 168 12.71 13.77 1.54
CA ASN A 168 11.83 13.69 0.36
C ASN A 168 11.94 14.94 -0.52
N ARG A 169 12.17 16.11 0.07
CA ARG A 169 12.45 17.34 -0.67
C ARG A 169 13.75 17.23 -1.47
N SER A 170 14.80 16.70 -0.84
CA SER A 170 16.08 16.44 -1.54
C SER A 170 15.91 15.44 -2.68
N ILE A 171 15.12 14.37 -2.49
CA ILE A 171 14.79 13.39 -3.52
C ILE A 171 14.05 14.06 -4.69
N ALA A 172 13.03 14.88 -4.43
CA ALA A 172 12.22 15.54 -5.47
C ALA A 172 13.09 16.45 -6.35
N TRP A 173 13.98 17.25 -5.75
CA TRP A 173 14.86 18.13 -6.49
C TRP A 173 16.00 17.40 -7.22
N LEU A 174 16.51 16.30 -6.66
CA LEU A 174 17.47 15.42 -7.35
C LEU A 174 16.82 14.79 -8.60
N LEU A 175 15.62 14.26 -8.47
CA LEU A 175 14.86 13.70 -9.59
C LEU A 175 14.52 14.77 -10.64
N LYS A 176 14.27 16.03 -10.22
CA LYS A 176 14.08 17.15 -11.15
C LYS A 176 15.33 17.40 -11.97
N ASN A 177 16.53 17.38 -11.34
CA ASN A 177 17.81 17.53 -12.04
C ASN A 177 18.02 16.43 -13.12
N TYR A 178 17.51 15.23 -12.88
CA TYR A 178 17.59 14.10 -13.80
C TYR A 178 16.39 13.99 -14.78
N ASN A 179 15.54 15.01 -14.85
CA ASN A 179 14.32 15.01 -15.68
C ASN A 179 13.35 13.85 -15.38
N ARG A 180 13.27 13.41 -14.12
CA ARG A 180 12.39 12.37 -13.63
C ARG A 180 11.17 12.91 -12.86
N ILE A 181 11.04 14.22 -12.72
CA ILE A 181 9.84 14.92 -12.25
C ILE A 181 9.21 15.62 -13.45
N TYR A 182 7.95 15.33 -13.69
CA TYR A 182 7.21 15.72 -14.89
C TYR A 182 6.31 16.95 -14.67
N ASP A 183 6.39 17.55 -13.49
CA ASP A 183 5.70 18.77 -13.11
C ASP A 183 6.57 19.59 -12.15
N ASP A 184 5.99 20.54 -11.41
CA ASP A 184 6.71 21.25 -10.36
C ASP A 184 7.09 20.30 -9.21
N PRO A 185 8.37 20.30 -8.75
CA PRO A 185 8.84 19.38 -7.73
C PRO A 185 8.23 19.62 -6.36
N ASP A 186 8.00 20.87 -5.96
CA ASP A 186 7.43 21.19 -4.65
C ASP A 186 5.93 20.85 -4.61
N MET A 187 5.19 21.12 -5.70
CA MET A 187 3.81 20.68 -5.85
C MET A 187 3.70 19.14 -5.85
N SER A 188 4.59 18.45 -6.54
CA SER A 188 4.60 16.99 -6.59
C SER A 188 4.88 16.37 -5.23
N LEU A 189 5.78 16.96 -4.47
CA LEU A 189 6.08 16.58 -3.09
C LEU A 189 4.91 16.86 -2.15
N ASP A 190 4.24 18.01 -2.29
CA ASP A 190 3.06 18.35 -1.51
C ASP A 190 1.92 17.34 -1.72
N LEU A 191 1.61 17.01 -2.97
CA LEU A 191 0.63 15.98 -3.32
C LEU A 191 1.00 14.60 -2.75
N TYR A 192 2.28 14.24 -2.80
CA TYR A 192 2.79 13.01 -2.19
C TYR A 192 2.60 13.02 -0.66
N THR A 193 2.91 14.12 0.01
CA THR A 193 2.75 14.24 1.47
C THR A 193 1.28 14.21 1.87
N ARG A 194 0.41 14.91 1.14
CA ARG A 194 -1.04 14.87 1.37
C ARG A 194 -1.62 13.46 1.21
N GLN A 195 -1.23 12.72 0.16
CA GLN A 195 -1.75 11.36 -0.03
C GLN A 195 -1.29 10.41 1.07
N CYS A 196 -0.05 10.54 1.59
CA CYS A 196 0.43 9.77 2.73
C CYS A 196 -0.37 10.06 4.00
N SER A 197 -0.86 11.28 4.13
CA SER A 197 -1.61 11.77 5.28
C SER A 197 -3.14 11.54 5.20
N LEU A 198 -3.62 10.81 4.19
CA LEU A 198 -5.02 10.41 4.13
C LEU A 198 -5.34 9.40 5.21
N GLY A 199 -6.46 9.62 5.90
CA GLY A 199 -7.02 8.68 6.86
C GLY A 199 -7.76 7.55 6.16
N ILE A 200 -7.43 6.32 6.54
CA ILE A 200 -7.98 5.10 5.97
C ILE A 200 -8.29 4.10 7.08
N THR A 201 -9.18 3.14 6.83
CA THR A 201 -9.44 2.02 7.74
C THR A 201 -8.91 0.70 7.17
N ALA A 202 -8.75 -0.32 8.02
CA ALA A 202 -8.40 -1.65 7.55
C ALA A 202 -9.47 -2.21 6.59
N GLU A 203 -10.74 -1.88 6.81
CA GLU A 203 -11.84 -2.25 5.94
C GLU A 203 -11.67 -1.68 4.54
N GLN A 204 -11.42 -0.38 4.43
CA GLN A 204 -11.17 0.30 3.16
C GLN A 204 -9.96 -0.29 2.41
N LEU A 205 -8.87 -0.58 3.13
CA LEU A 205 -7.68 -1.19 2.51
C LEU A 205 -7.93 -2.61 2.02
N SER A 206 -8.72 -3.42 2.74
CA SER A 206 -9.06 -4.77 2.30
C SER A 206 -9.94 -4.74 1.02
N ILE A 207 -10.84 -3.77 0.89
CA ILE A 207 -11.64 -3.55 -0.33
C ILE A 207 -10.74 -3.13 -1.50
N ALA A 208 -9.79 -2.21 -1.28
CA ALA A 208 -8.84 -1.80 -2.31
C ALA A 208 -7.98 -2.98 -2.79
N ALA A 209 -7.48 -3.81 -1.85
CA ALA A 209 -6.75 -5.03 -2.18
C ALA A 209 -7.61 -6.03 -2.95
N ALA A 210 -8.88 -6.21 -2.53
CA ALA A 210 -9.83 -7.08 -3.22
C ALA A 210 -10.20 -6.55 -4.63
N THR A 211 -10.23 -5.23 -4.82
CA THR A 211 -10.39 -4.62 -6.16
C THR A 211 -9.26 -5.02 -7.09
N ILE A 212 -8.01 -5.03 -6.59
CA ILE A 212 -6.86 -5.50 -7.36
C ILE A 212 -6.95 -7.01 -7.60
N ALA A 213 -7.30 -7.80 -6.56
CA ALA A 213 -7.45 -9.24 -6.65
C ALA A 213 -8.59 -9.69 -7.58
N ASN A 214 -9.55 -8.80 -7.87
CA ASN A 214 -10.74 -9.00 -8.69
C ASN A 214 -10.62 -8.27 -10.04
N ASP A 215 -9.42 -8.26 -10.60
CA ASP A 215 -9.15 -7.72 -11.96
C ASP A 215 -9.67 -6.29 -12.20
N GLY A 216 -9.59 -5.45 -11.16
CA GLY A 216 -9.96 -4.04 -11.23
C GLY A 216 -11.44 -3.74 -10.97
N VAL A 217 -12.25 -4.74 -10.68
CA VAL A 217 -13.65 -4.55 -10.29
C VAL A 217 -13.75 -4.46 -8.77
N ASN A 218 -14.20 -3.33 -8.25
CA ASN A 218 -14.44 -3.17 -6.81
C ASN A 218 -15.57 -4.13 -6.37
N PRO A 219 -15.31 -5.09 -5.46
CA PRO A 219 -16.28 -6.13 -5.14
C PRO A 219 -17.50 -5.62 -4.35
N VAL A 220 -17.40 -4.45 -3.71
CA VAL A 220 -18.49 -3.83 -2.94
C VAL A 220 -19.36 -2.94 -3.83
N THR A 221 -18.73 -1.99 -4.56
CA THR A 221 -19.46 -1.04 -5.40
C THR A 221 -19.80 -1.57 -6.79
N LYS A 222 -19.21 -2.71 -7.19
CA LYS A 222 -19.31 -3.34 -8.51
C LYS A 222 -18.78 -2.47 -9.67
N LYS A 223 -18.11 -1.36 -9.35
CA LYS A 223 -17.53 -0.46 -10.35
C LYS A 223 -16.23 -1.05 -10.91
N LEU A 224 -16.07 -1.02 -12.24
CA LEU A 224 -14.78 -1.28 -12.91
C LEU A 224 -13.91 -0.03 -12.75
N ILE A 225 -12.76 -0.18 -12.09
CA ILE A 225 -11.83 0.90 -11.78
C ILE A 225 -10.70 0.96 -12.81
N PHE A 226 -10.18 -0.19 -13.22
CA PHE A 226 -9.12 -0.30 -14.21
C PHE A 226 -9.22 -1.63 -14.98
N ASP A 227 -8.58 -1.68 -16.14
CA ASP A 227 -8.57 -2.87 -17.01
C ASP A 227 -7.86 -4.05 -16.35
N ALA A 228 -8.43 -5.25 -16.50
CA ALA A 228 -7.94 -6.50 -15.90
C ALA A 228 -6.44 -6.77 -16.18
N SER A 229 -5.92 -6.35 -17.32
CA SER A 229 -4.50 -6.51 -17.68
C SER A 229 -3.53 -5.77 -16.76
N LEU A 230 -4.01 -4.79 -15.97
CA LEU A 230 -3.21 -4.06 -14.99
C LEU A 230 -3.07 -4.81 -13.67
N SER A 231 -4.01 -5.70 -13.28
CA SER A 231 -3.94 -6.43 -12.01
C SER A 231 -2.63 -7.22 -11.83
N PRO A 232 -2.16 -8.01 -12.80
CA PRO A 232 -0.87 -8.69 -12.69
C PRO A 232 0.32 -7.71 -12.56
N LYS A 233 0.26 -6.56 -13.24
CA LYS A 233 1.33 -5.54 -13.16
C LYS A 233 1.39 -4.89 -11.77
N ILE A 234 0.24 -4.52 -11.22
CA ILE A 234 0.12 -3.95 -9.87
C ILE A 234 0.60 -4.98 -8.83
N THR A 235 0.12 -6.22 -8.93
CA THR A 235 0.49 -7.31 -8.02
C THR A 235 1.99 -7.61 -8.11
N SER A 236 2.60 -7.57 -9.31
CA SER A 236 4.05 -7.75 -9.48
C SER A 236 4.85 -6.64 -8.80
N LEU A 237 4.45 -5.36 -8.92
CA LEU A 237 5.09 -4.26 -8.20
C LEU A 237 5.06 -4.48 -6.69
N VAL A 238 3.91 -4.90 -6.16
CA VAL A 238 3.75 -5.19 -4.72
C VAL A 238 4.57 -6.42 -4.30
N ALA A 239 4.62 -7.46 -5.13
CA ALA A 239 5.45 -8.65 -4.88
C ALA A 239 6.95 -8.34 -4.91
N THR A 240 7.38 -7.32 -5.66
CA THR A 240 8.80 -6.98 -5.79
C THR A 240 9.28 -6.07 -4.65
N VAL A 241 8.46 -5.09 -4.21
CA VAL A 241 8.92 -4.01 -3.30
C VAL A 241 7.91 -3.68 -2.19
N GLY A 242 6.87 -4.49 -1.98
CA GLY A 242 5.80 -4.15 -1.03
C GLY A 242 6.26 -3.95 0.42
N PHE A 243 7.26 -4.69 0.87
CA PHE A 243 7.94 -4.58 2.17
C PHE A 243 9.37 -4.03 2.04
N TYR A 244 9.64 -3.28 0.95
CA TYR A 244 10.95 -2.70 0.65
C TYR A 244 12.04 -3.77 0.63
N GLU A 245 13.17 -3.56 1.32
CA GLU A 245 14.28 -4.52 1.42
C GLU A 245 13.89 -5.84 2.11
N ARG A 246 12.73 -5.90 2.79
CA ARG A 246 12.22 -7.11 3.48
C ARG A 246 11.17 -7.87 2.67
N THR A 247 10.94 -7.50 1.42
CA THR A 247 9.90 -8.12 0.59
C THR A 247 10.15 -9.62 0.36
N GLY A 248 11.40 -10.03 0.18
CA GLY A 248 11.77 -11.45 0.02
C GLY A 248 11.40 -12.28 1.26
N ASP A 249 11.80 -11.84 2.46
CA ASP A 249 11.47 -12.51 3.73
C ASP A 249 9.95 -12.55 3.94
N TRP A 250 9.26 -11.46 3.58
CA TRP A 250 7.81 -11.39 3.67
C TRP A 250 7.14 -12.44 2.78
N LEU A 251 7.45 -12.46 1.49
CA LEU A 251 6.85 -13.40 0.53
C LEU A 251 7.19 -14.86 0.85
N TYR A 252 8.44 -15.14 1.26
CA TYR A 252 8.86 -16.47 1.65
C TYR A 252 8.04 -17.03 2.82
N THR A 253 7.68 -16.16 3.77
CA THR A 253 6.99 -16.59 5.00
C THR A 253 5.48 -16.46 4.96
N SER A 254 4.93 -15.61 4.08
CA SER A 254 3.49 -15.32 3.99
C SER A 254 2.82 -15.83 2.72
N GLY A 255 3.56 -15.96 1.63
CA GLY A 255 3.04 -16.35 0.32
C GLY A 255 2.09 -15.34 -0.35
N ILE A 256 1.96 -14.12 0.20
CA ILE A 256 1.03 -13.10 -0.32
C ILE A 256 1.76 -11.77 -0.58
N PRO A 257 1.64 -11.17 -1.78
CA PRO A 257 2.08 -9.80 -2.03
C PRO A 257 1.36 -8.84 -1.10
N ALA A 258 2.11 -7.99 -0.40
CA ALA A 258 1.49 -6.99 0.47
C ALA A 258 2.31 -5.70 0.53
N LYS A 259 1.63 -4.57 0.77
CA LYS A 259 2.24 -3.25 0.96
C LYS A 259 2.10 -2.80 2.39
N THR A 260 3.21 -2.37 2.97
CA THR A 260 3.31 -1.81 4.32
C THR A 260 3.34 -0.28 4.32
N GLY A 261 2.92 0.33 5.43
CA GLY A 261 3.04 1.76 5.71
C GLY A 261 3.35 2.02 7.18
N VAL A 262 4.15 3.07 7.44
CA VAL A 262 4.59 3.43 8.80
C VAL A 262 3.47 3.91 9.72
N GLY A 263 2.26 4.14 9.19
CA GLY A 263 1.04 4.33 9.97
C GLY A 263 0.54 3.05 10.66
N GLY A 264 1.18 1.91 10.42
CA GLY A 264 0.81 0.61 11.01
C GLY A 264 -0.06 -0.28 10.11
N GLY A 265 -0.45 0.20 8.93
CA GLY A 265 -1.27 -0.55 7.96
C GLY A 265 -0.45 -1.49 7.07
N VAL A 266 -1.02 -2.66 6.80
CA VAL A 266 -0.54 -3.63 5.80
C VAL A 266 -1.71 -4.05 4.92
N MET A 267 -1.55 -3.94 3.60
CA MET A 267 -2.54 -4.29 2.57
C MET A 267 -2.03 -5.45 1.72
N GLY A 268 -2.66 -6.62 1.80
CA GLY A 268 -2.29 -7.85 1.08
C GLY A 268 -3.28 -8.21 -0.03
N ILE A 269 -2.76 -8.68 -1.16
CA ILE A 269 -3.52 -9.00 -2.37
C ILE A 269 -3.41 -10.50 -2.64
N MET A 270 -4.51 -11.24 -2.56
CA MET A 270 -4.57 -12.64 -2.98
C MET A 270 -5.35 -12.75 -4.29
N PRO A 271 -4.68 -12.75 -5.45
CA PRO A 271 -5.32 -12.71 -6.76
C PRO A 271 -6.38 -13.81 -6.93
N GLY A 272 -7.55 -13.46 -7.42
CA GLY A 272 -8.66 -14.37 -7.65
C GLY A 272 -9.36 -14.91 -6.38
N HIS A 273 -9.00 -14.40 -5.17
CA HIS A 273 -9.53 -14.91 -3.90
C HIS A 273 -10.07 -13.80 -2.99
N PHE A 274 -9.22 -12.89 -2.52
CA PHE A 274 -9.60 -11.82 -1.58
C PHE A 274 -8.54 -10.73 -1.47
N GLY A 275 -8.93 -9.61 -0.85
CA GLY A 275 -8.03 -8.62 -0.27
C GLY A 275 -8.00 -8.75 1.25
N ILE A 276 -6.84 -8.59 1.86
CA ILE A 276 -6.66 -8.60 3.31
C ILE A 276 -5.94 -7.34 3.77
N SER A 277 -6.33 -6.82 4.92
CA SER A 277 -5.61 -5.74 5.58
C SER A 277 -5.54 -5.99 7.08
N ALA A 278 -4.44 -5.55 7.68
CA ALA A 278 -4.32 -5.48 9.13
C ALA A 278 -3.67 -4.15 9.52
N PHE A 279 -4.05 -3.64 10.69
CA PHE A 279 -3.56 -2.39 11.25
C PHE A 279 -3.14 -2.59 12.70
N ALA A 280 -1.93 -2.18 13.04
CA ALA A 280 -1.47 -1.99 14.41
C ALA A 280 -0.27 -1.03 14.41
N PRO A 281 -0.24 0.02 15.28
CA PRO A 281 0.78 1.07 15.24
C PRO A 281 2.23 0.63 15.47
N PRO A 282 2.56 -0.31 16.41
CA PRO A 282 3.95 -0.67 16.68
C PRO A 282 4.62 -1.35 15.48
N LEU A 283 5.80 -0.81 15.11
CA LEU A 283 6.61 -1.20 13.96
C LEU A 283 7.89 -1.92 14.40
N ASP A 284 8.38 -2.85 13.58
CA ASP A 284 9.73 -3.41 13.70
C ASP A 284 10.80 -2.41 13.27
N SER A 285 12.07 -2.83 13.33
CA SER A 285 13.21 -1.98 12.96
C SER A 285 13.25 -1.57 11.48
N SER A 286 12.50 -2.26 10.63
CA SER A 286 12.35 -1.94 9.19
C SER A 286 11.12 -1.10 8.89
N GLY A 287 10.36 -0.67 9.92
CA GLY A 287 9.16 0.17 9.76
C GLY A 287 7.89 -0.59 9.38
N ASN A 288 7.82 -1.89 9.64
CA ASN A 288 6.67 -2.73 9.32
C ASN A 288 5.90 -3.09 10.59
N SER A 289 4.57 -3.01 10.56
CA SER A 289 3.72 -3.33 11.70
C SER A 289 3.91 -4.79 12.18
N VAL A 290 4.32 -4.95 13.43
CA VAL A 290 4.62 -6.27 14.02
C VAL A 290 3.38 -7.15 14.07
N LYS A 291 2.30 -6.65 14.71
CA LYS A 291 1.05 -7.42 14.88
C LYS A 291 0.36 -7.70 13.53
N ALA A 292 0.35 -6.72 12.62
CA ALA A 292 -0.26 -6.90 11.30
C ALA A 292 0.46 -8.01 10.49
N GLN A 293 1.79 -8.03 10.51
CA GLN A 293 2.57 -9.09 9.87
C GLN A 293 2.23 -10.48 10.45
N LEU A 294 2.23 -10.60 11.78
CA LEU A 294 1.92 -11.85 12.47
C LEU A 294 0.52 -12.37 12.12
N ALA A 295 -0.48 -11.49 12.12
CA ALA A 295 -1.86 -11.84 11.81
C ALA A 295 -2.02 -12.33 10.37
N ILE A 296 -1.51 -11.56 9.40
CA ILE A 296 -1.64 -11.95 7.98
C ILE A 296 -0.88 -13.24 7.70
N LYS A 297 0.34 -13.40 8.20
CA LYS A 297 1.10 -14.67 8.07
C LYS A 297 0.34 -15.85 8.64
N TYR A 298 -0.25 -15.69 9.82
CA TYR A 298 -1.03 -16.75 10.47
C TYR A 298 -2.24 -17.14 9.63
N ILE A 299 -3.00 -16.15 9.12
CA ILE A 299 -4.18 -16.38 8.27
C ILE A 299 -3.76 -17.12 7.00
N MET A 300 -2.75 -16.64 6.28
CA MET A 300 -2.28 -17.25 5.04
C MET A 300 -1.83 -18.70 5.25
N ASN A 301 -1.07 -18.97 6.31
CA ASN A 301 -0.64 -20.33 6.66
C ASN A 301 -1.81 -21.25 7.01
N LYS A 302 -2.82 -20.75 7.73
CA LYS A 302 -4.03 -21.52 8.07
C LYS A 302 -4.88 -21.84 6.84
N LEU A 303 -4.96 -20.92 5.88
CA LEU A 303 -5.66 -21.13 4.62
C LEU A 303 -4.87 -22.04 3.67
N GLY A 304 -3.58 -22.24 3.88
CA GLY A 304 -2.71 -22.97 2.96
C GLY A 304 -2.59 -22.31 1.58
N LEU A 305 -2.78 -20.98 1.51
CA LEU A 305 -2.76 -20.21 0.26
C LEU A 305 -1.42 -19.50 0.06
N SER A 306 -0.95 -19.51 -1.17
CA SER A 306 0.23 -18.77 -1.61
C SER A 306 0.10 -18.49 -3.11
N ILE A 307 0.54 -17.29 -3.55
CA ILE A 307 0.63 -17.00 -5.00
C ILE A 307 1.62 -17.91 -5.73
N PHE A 308 2.53 -18.54 -4.99
CA PHE A 308 3.52 -19.52 -5.51
C PHE A 308 3.03 -20.97 -5.37
N GLY A 309 1.81 -21.18 -4.86
CA GLY A 309 1.21 -22.50 -4.74
C GLY A 309 0.90 -23.10 -6.13
N SER A 310 1.01 -24.43 -6.25
CA SER A 310 0.64 -25.13 -7.48
C SER A 310 -0.88 -25.13 -7.63
N THR A 311 -1.42 -24.25 -8.48
CA THR A 311 -2.78 -24.43 -9.01
C THR A 311 -2.69 -25.59 -10.02
N ARG A 312 -3.35 -26.71 -9.74
CA ARG A 312 -3.46 -27.79 -10.72
C ARG A 312 -4.37 -27.33 -11.86
N PHE A 313 -3.80 -26.97 -12.99
CA PHE A 313 -4.58 -26.80 -14.21
C PHE A 313 -4.96 -28.16 -14.75
N THR A 314 -6.27 -28.46 -14.82
CA THR A 314 -6.76 -29.58 -15.61
C THR A 314 -6.83 -29.09 -17.06
N ILE A 315 -5.89 -29.52 -17.88
CA ILE A 315 -5.97 -29.31 -19.32
C ILE A 315 -7.07 -30.26 -19.82
N THR A 316 -8.29 -29.73 -19.99
CA THR A 316 -9.31 -30.42 -20.77
C THR A 316 -8.99 -30.19 -22.23
N GLY A 317 -8.55 -31.27 -22.92
CA GLY A 317 -8.36 -31.31 -24.36
C GLY A 317 -9.63 -31.18 -25.16
#